data_02a84207a8abc35b658363c715274f94
#
_entry.id   02a84207a8abc35b658363c715274f94
#
_cell.length_a   1.000
_cell.length_b   1.000
_cell.length_c   1.000
_cell.angle_alpha   90.00
_cell.angle_beta   90.00
_cell.angle_gamma   90.00
#
_symmetry.space_group_name_H-M   'P 1'
#
loop_
_entity.id
_entity.type
_entity.pdbx_description
1 polymer ?
#
loop_
_entity_poly.entity_id
_entity_poly.type
_entity_poly.pdbx_seq_one_letter_code
_entity_poly.pdbx_strand_id
1 'polypeptide(L)'
;MGSAFTFPCIDNKHKVTLCEPYSSSLIKKILSKRNFHPALRLNLPKKLIVKKYSSELLEKKWDLIVIAVSSIGMEFVGEKLKKMKNNNPILILTKGLHYQKYENRILTMSEQLNKFVKRGNISVLKGPCLA
;
A
#
# COMPACT_ATOMS: atom_id res chain seq x y z
N MET A 1 1.92 4.59 8.08
CA MET A 1 1.26 3.30 8.40
C MET A 1 1.92 2.13 7.66
N GLY A 2 2.06 2.15 6.34
CA GLY A 2 2.63 1.02 5.57
C GLY A 2 3.99 0.55 6.07
N SER A 3 4.94 1.45 6.25
CA SER A 3 6.27 1.10 6.76
C SER A 3 6.23 0.50 8.18
N ALA A 4 5.34 0.97 9.05
CA ALA A 4 5.16 0.41 10.38
C ALA A 4 4.56 -1.01 10.33
N PHE A 5 3.66 -1.28 9.40
CA PHE A 5 3.04 -2.59 9.21
C PHE A 5 4.05 -3.67 8.77
N THR A 6 5.20 -3.27 8.21
CA THR A 6 6.24 -4.23 7.84
C THR A 6 6.85 -4.98 9.03
N PHE A 7 6.85 -4.39 10.23
CA PHE A 7 7.43 -4.99 11.43
C PHE A 7 6.69 -6.28 11.82
N PRO A 8 5.39 -6.26 12.13
CA PRO A 8 4.69 -7.48 12.50
C PRO A 8 4.68 -8.54 11.39
N CYS A 9 4.70 -8.12 10.11
CA CYS A 9 4.80 -9.08 9.01
C CYS A 9 6.15 -9.82 9.03
N ILE A 10 7.26 -9.11 9.22
CA ILE A 10 8.59 -9.71 9.25
C ILE A 10 8.81 -10.52 10.53
N ASP A 11 8.31 -10.06 11.67
CA ASP A 11 8.37 -10.81 12.93
C ASP A 11 7.65 -12.15 12.82
N ASN A 12 6.56 -12.20 12.04
CA ASN A 12 5.86 -13.43 11.69
C ASN A 12 6.46 -14.17 10.47
N LYS A 13 7.72 -13.89 10.13
CA LYS A 13 8.51 -14.59 9.10
C LYS A 13 8.00 -14.43 7.66
N HIS A 14 7.16 -13.45 7.36
CA HIS A 14 6.76 -13.15 6.00
C HIS A 14 7.89 -12.45 5.22
N LYS A 15 7.98 -12.74 3.93
CA LYS A 15 8.84 -12.00 2.99
C LYS A 15 8.10 -10.73 2.56
N VAL A 16 8.62 -9.57 2.95
CA VAL A 16 7.95 -8.28 2.71
C VAL A 16 8.75 -7.44 1.73
N THR A 17 8.05 -6.88 0.74
CA THR A 17 8.58 -5.85 -0.16
C THR A 17 7.83 -4.54 0.07
N LEU A 18 8.55 -3.50 0.45
CA LEU A 18 8.03 -2.14 0.60
C LEU A 18 8.33 -1.34 -0.67
N CYS A 19 7.32 -0.71 -1.26
CA CYS A 19 7.50 0.23 -2.36
C CYS A 19 6.66 1.50 -2.15
N GLU A 20 7.15 2.61 -2.70
CA GLU A 20 6.46 3.90 -2.73
C GLU A 20 5.91 4.13 -4.14
N PRO A 21 4.58 4.24 -4.31
CA PRO A 21 3.98 4.31 -5.64
C PRO A 21 4.06 5.68 -6.31
N TYR A 22 4.27 6.77 -5.54
CA TYR A 22 4.27 8.14 -6.08
C TYR A 22 5.64 8.65 -6.46
N SER A 23 6.59 8.48 -5.54
CA SER A 23 7.90 9.08 -5.65
C SER A 23 8.98 8.12 -5.17
N SER A 24 10.07 8.09 -5.90
CA SER A 24 11.24 7.34 -5.46
C SER A 24 12.05 8.07 -4.37
N SER A 25 11.72 9.30 -4.00
CA SER A 25 12.51 10.12 -3.08
C SER A 25 12.60 9.51 -1.68
N LEU A 26 11.48 9.04 -1.13
CA LEU A 26 11.44 8.37 0.16
C LEU A 26 12.26 7.06 0.13
N ILE A 27 12.06 6.26 -0.90
CA ILE A 27 12.79 5.00 -1.08
C ILE A 27 14.30 5.25 -1.21
N LYS A 28 14.72 6.27 -1.97
CA LYS A 28 16.13 6.67 -2.07
C LYS A 28 16.69 7.05 -0.70
N LYS A 29 15.95 7.84 0.10
CA LYS A 29 16.36 8.23 1.46
C LYS A 29 16.49 7.04 2.40
N ILE A 30 15.55 6.09 2.34
CA ILE A 30 15.61 4.87 3.16
C ILE A 30 16.84 4.03 2.78
N LEU A 31 17.05 3.78 1.49
CA LEU A 31 18.18 2.99 1.00
C LEU A 31 19.55 3.63 1.30
N SER A 32 19.67 4.97 1.17
CA SER A 32 20.91 5.69 1.43
C SER A 32 21.31 5.74 2.91
N LYS A 33 20.36 5.56 3.83
CA LYS A 33 20.56 5.62 5.27
C LYS A 33 20.38 4.25 5.95
N ARG A 34 20.84 3.17 5.35
CA ARG A 34 20.78 1.81 5.92
C ARG A 34 19.40 1.44 6.46
N ASN A 35 18.37 1.65 5.65
CA ASN A 35 16.95 1.42 5.99
C ASN A 35 16.37 2.35 7.08
N PHE A 36 17.00 3.48 7.38
CA PHE A 36 16.42 4.46 8.30
C PHE A 36 15.22 5.18 7.65
N HIS A 37 14.05 5.08 8.31
CA HIS A 37 12.84 5.75 7.84
C HIS A 37 12.72 7.14 8.49
N PRO A 38 12.80 8.24 7.74
CA PRO A 38 12.90 9.58 8.32
C PRO A 38 11.67 10.01 9.12
N ALA A 39 10.46 9.65 8.67
CA ALA A 39 9.22 10.03 9.38
C ALA A 39 8.95 9.16 10.62
N LEU A 40 9.36 7.89 10.61
CA LEU A 40 9.24 7.01 11.78
C LEU A 40 10.40 7.18 12.77
N ARG A 41 11.47 7.85 12.34
CA ARG A 41 12.72 8.05 13.13
C ARG A 41 13.32 6.75 13.66
N LEU A 42 13.20 5.67 12.90
CA LEU A 42 13.74 4.36 13.26
C LEU A 42 14.22 3.58 12.03
N ASN A 43 15.03 2.56 12.27
CA ASN A 43 15.47 1.66 11.24
C ASN A 43 14.37 0.63 10.94
N LEU A 44 14.07 0.44 9.65
CA LEU A 44 13.22 -0.63 9.20
C LEU A 44 13.90 -2.00 9.36
N PRO A 45 13.14 -3.09 9.46
CA PRO A 45 13.71 -4.43 9.66
C PRO A 45 14.77 -4.78 8.59
N LYS A 46 15.87 -5.37 9.01
CA LYS A 46 16.99 -5.74 8.09
C LYS A 46 16.58 -6.66 6.94
N LYS A 47 15.59 -7.54 7.18
CA LYS A 47 15.06 -8.48 6.18
C LYS A 47 14.05 -7.85 5.21
N LEU A 48 13.67 -6.58 5.41
CA LEU A 48 12.75 -5.87 4.54
C LEU A 48 13.39 -5.57 3.19
N ILE A 49 12.72 -5.96 2.11
CA ILE A 49 13.11 -5.61 0.76
C ILE A 49 12.49 -4.26 0.42
N VAL A 50 13.32 -3.24 0.21
CA VAL A 50 12.87 -1.90 -0.18
C VAL A 50 13.15 -1.70 -1.67
N LYS A 51 12.10 -1.41 -2.45
CA LYS A 51 12.20 -1.22 -3.90
C LYS A 51 11.48 0.04 -4.36
N LYS A 52 11.95 0.60 -5.46
CA LYS A 52 11.16 1.57 -6.23
C LYS A 52 9.98 0.86 -6.87
N TYR A 53 8.89 1.59 -7.05
CA TYR A 53 7.77 1.07 -7.82
C TYR A 53 8.20 0.78 -9.27
N SER A 54 7.78 -0.37 -9.77
CA SER A 54 7.83 -0.72 -11.19
C SER A 54 6.61 -1.55 -11.57
N SER A 55 6.22 -1.55 -12.84
CA SER A 55 5.12 -2.38 -13.35
C SER A 55 5.36 -3.87 -13.12
N GLU A 56 6.62 -4.31 -13.22
CA GLU A 56 7.03 -5.69 -12.97
C GLU A 56 6.67 -6.19 -11.55
N LEU A 57 6.61 -5.29 -10.55
CA LEU A 57 6.16 -5.66 -9.21
C LEU A 57 4.70 -6.10 -9.20
N LEU A 58 3.87 -5.54 -10.08
CA LEU A 58 2.45 -5.92 -10.20
C LEU A 58 2.22 -7.19 -11.03
N GLU A 59 3.19 -7.58 -11.85
CA GLU A 59 3.11 -8.81 -12.64
C GLU A 59 3.42 -10.06 -11.82
N LYS A 60 4.08 -9.88 -10.68
CA LYS A 60 4.37 -10.99 -9.76
C LYS A 60 3.11 -11.49 -9.09
N LYS A 61 3.08 -12.79 -8.82
CA LYS A 61 2.11 -13.38 -7.92
C LYS A 61 2.52 -13.08 -6.48
N TRP A 62 1.67 -12.34 -5.78
CA TRP A 62 1.80 -12.03 -4.36
C TRP A 62 0.77 -12.82 -3.56
N ASP A 63 1.12 -13.28 -2.37
CA ASP A 63 0.15 -13.84 -1.43
C ASP A 63 -0.79 -12.77 -0.89
N LEU A 64 -0.28 -11.53 -0.74
CA LEU A 64 -1.05 -10.37 -0.31
C LEU A 64 -0.42 -9.07 -0.82
N ILE A 65 -1.25 -8.17 -1.34
CA ILE A 65 -0.88 -6.78 -1.63
C ILE A 65 -1.49 -5.89 -0.55
N VAL A 66 -0.65 -5.13 0.15
CA VAL A 66 -1.10 -4.20 1.20
C VAL A 66 -1.06 -2.77 0.67
N ILE A 67 -2.20 -2.08 0.68
CA ILE A 67 -2.34 -0.68 0.28
C ILE A 67 -2.38 0.19 1.53
N ALA A 68 -1.38 1.05 1.70
CA ALA A 68 -1.22 1.92 2.86
C ALA A 68 -0.84 3.35 2.47
N VAL A 69 -1.51 3.87 1.47
CA VAL A 69 -1.36 5.25 0.97
C VAL A 69 -2.34 6.20 1.65
N SER A 70 -2.26 7.50 1.38
CA SER A 70 -3.31 8.45 1.77
C SER A 70 -4.61 8.20 0.99
N SER A 71 -5.75 8.68 1.51
CA SER A 71 -7.03 8.56 0.80
C SER A 71 -7.00 9.20 -0.61
N ILE A 72 -6.31 10.32 -0.75
CA ILE A 72 -6.09 10.99 -2.05
C ILE A 72 -5.32 10.09 -3.01
N GLY A 73 -4.44 9.25 -2.49
CA GLY A 73 -3.62 8.35 -3.29
C GLY A 73 -4.29 7.09 -3.77
N MET A 74 -5.50 6.79 -3.30
CA MET A 74 -6.19 5.55 -3.66
C MET A 74 -6.51 5.46 -5.15
N GLU A 75 -6.90 6.57 -5.78
CA GLU A 75 -7.16 6.61 -7.22
C GLU A 75 -5.90 6.29 -8.03
N PHE A 76 -4.79 6.95 -7.70
CA PHE A 76 -3.51 6.69 -8.37
C PHE A 76 -3.08 5.22 -8.25
N VAL A 77 -3.21 4.63 -7.06
CA VAL A 77 -2.88 3.21 -6.84
C VAL A 77 -3.88 2.31 -7.57
N GLY A 78 -5.16 2.66 -7.56
CA GLY A 78 -6.22 1.94 -8.29
C GLY A 78 -5.91 1.83 -9.78
N GLU A 79 -5.52 2.93 -10.42
CA GLU A 79 -5.11 2.94 -11.85
C GLU A 79 -3.89 2.03 -12.12
N LYS A 80 -2.96 1.94 -11.18
CA LYS A 80 -1.83 1.00 -11.30
C LYS A 80 -2.29 -0.45 -11.18
N LEU A 81 -3.13 -0.74 -10.19
CA LEU A 81 -3.64 -2.10 -9.94
C LEU A 81 -4.60 -2.59 -11.03
N LYS A 82 -5.30 -1.69 -11.72
CA LYS A 82 -6.16 -2.01 -12.88
C LYS A 82 -5.40 -2.78 -13.96
N LYS A 83 -4.11 -2.51 -14.11
CA LYS A 83 -3.22 -3.15 -15.10
C LYS A 83 -2.70 -4.51 -14.62
N MET A 84 -2.96 -4.89 -13.40
CA MET A 84 -2.49 -6.14 -12.82
C MET A 84 -3.24 -7.34 -13.41
N LYS A 85 -2.51 -8.31 -13.95
CA LYS A 85 -3.08 -9.54 -14.54
C LYS A 85 -3.47 -10.58 -13.50
N ASN A 86 -2.72 -10.64 -12.38
CA ASN A 86 -2.90 -11.62 -11.32
C ASN A 86 -4.03 -11.21 -10.37
N ASN A 87 -4.81 -12.19 -9.89
CA ASN A 87 -5.85 -11.97 -8.90
C ASN A 87 -5.28 -12.09 -7.47
N ASN A 88 -4.32 -11.21 -7.14
CA ASN A 88 -3.73 -11.20 -5.81
C ASN A 88 -4.71 -10.64 -4.77
N PRO A 89 -4.81 -11.22 -3.57
CA PRO A 89 -5.58 -10.65 -2.46
C PRO A 89 -5.05 -9.25 -2.11
N ILE A 90 -5.96 -8.36 -1.75
CA ILE A 90 -5.64 -6.96 -1.41
C ILE A 90 -6.13 -6.65 0.00
N LEU A 91 -5.26 -6.10 0.83
CA LEU A 91 -5.57 -5.54 2.14
C LEU A 91 -5.41 -4.02 2.13
N ILE A 92 -6.46 -3.29 2.45
CA ILE A 92 -6.44 -1.83 2.55
C ILE A 92 -6.21 -1.44 4.02
N LEU A 93 -5.13 -0.69 4.28
CA LEU A 93 -4.85 -0.02 5.55
C LEU A 93 -5.20 1.47 5.48
N THR A 94 -5.45 1.99 4.28
CA THR A 94 -5.78 3.40 4.05
C THR A 94 -7.05 3.77 4.79
N LYS A 95 -6.98 4.84 5.58
CA LYS A 95 -8.12 5.42 6.29
C LYS A 95 -8.73 6.57 5.52
N GLY A 96 -9.97 6.90 5.85
CA GLY A 96 -10.70 8.02 5.30
C GLY A 96 -11.82 7.60 4.38
N LEU A 97 -12.42 8.62 3.80
CA LEU A 97 -13.55 8.54 2.88
C LEU A 97 -13.20 9.35 1.62
N HIS A 98 -13.83 9.03 0.52
CA HIS A 98 -13.71 9.76 -0.73
C HIS A 98 -15.05 10.39 -1.09
N TYR A 99 -15.08 11.72 -1.26
CA TYR A 99 -16.25 12.40 -1.75
C TYR A 99 -16.24 12.47 -3.28
N GLN A 100 -17.20 11.81 -3.89
CA GLN A 100 -17.40 11.81 -5.34
C GLN A 100 -18.36 12.93 -5.72
N LYS A 101 -17.81 14.06 -6.16
CA LYS A 101 -18.54 15.30 -6.42
C LYS A 101 -19.70 15.14 -7.44
N TYR A 102 -19.45 14.43 -8.55
CA TYR A 102 -20.45 14.29 -9.62
C TYR A 102 -21.67 13.46 -9.22
N GLU A 103 -21.50 12.48 -8.32
CA GLU A 103 -22.61 11.64 -7.84
C GLU A 103 -23.12 12.09 -6.47
N ASN A 104 -22.57 13.18 -5.92
CA ASN A 104 -22.86 13.65 -4.55
C ASN A 104 -22.85 12.51 -3.51
N ARG A 105 -21.86 11.65 -3.59
CA ARG A 105 -21.78 10.42 -2.80
C ARG A 105 -20.45 10.30 -2.06
N ILE A 106 -20.51 9.79 -0.83
CA ILE A 106 -19.35 9.42 -0.04
C ILE A 106 -19.05 7.94 -0.25
N LEU A 107 -17.81 7.62 -0.57
CA LEU A 107 -17.33 6.26 -0.77
C LEU A 107 -16.31 5.87 0.31
N THR A 108 -16.37 4.63 0.73
CA THR A 108 -15.29 4.00 1.47
C THR A 108 -14.07 3.76 0.58
N MET A 109 -12.91 3.53 1.16
CA MET A 109 -11.70 3.23 0.39
C MET A 109 -11.82 1.93 -0.42
N SER A 110 -12.57 0.96 0.06
CA SER A 110 -12.85 -0.28 -0.69
C SER A 110 -13.77 -0.04 -1.89
N GLU A 111 -14.83 0.74 -1.73
CA GLU A 111 -15.70 1.12 -2.85
C GLU A 111 -14.95 1.92 -3.92
N GLN A 112 -14.08 2.85 -3.48
CA GLN A 112 -13.24 3.59 -4.41
C GLN A 112 -12.30 2.67 -5.18
N LEU A 113 -11.63 1.72 -4.51
CA LEU A 113 -10.73 0.78 -5.15
C LEU A 113 -11.48 -0.16 -6.11
N ASN A 114 -12.68 -0.61 -5.75
CA ASN A 114 -13.51 -1.49 -6.59
C ASN A 114 -13.89 -0.90 -7.95
N LYS A 115 -13.78 0.42 -8.14
CA LYS A 115 -13.95 1.06 -9.45
C LYS A 115 -12.84 0.67 -10.43
N PHE A 116 -11.65 0.37 -9.91
CA PHE A 116 -10.47 0.03 -10.70
C PHE A 116 -10.21 -1.47 -10.75
N VAL A 117 -10.43 -2.15 -9.63
CA VAL A 117 -10.10 -3.57 -9.46
C VAL A 117 -11.39 -4.31 -9.13
N LYS A 118 -12.11 -4.77 -10.16
CA LYS A 118 -13.35 -5.56 -10.04
C LYS A 118 -13.03 -7.01 -9.63
N ARG A 119 -12.49 -7.23 -8.44
CA ARG A 119 -12.07 -8.56 -7.98
C ARG A 119 -12.48 -8.76 -6.52
N GLY A 120 -13.05 -9.93 -6.22
CA GLY A 120 -13.68 -10.24 -4.94
C GLY A 120 -12.75 -10.38 -3.71
N ASN A 121 -11.44 -10.12 -3.84
CA ASN A 121 -10.45 -10.39 -2.79
C ASN A 121 -9.91 -9.11 -2.15
N ILE A 122 -10.80 -8.15 -1.83
CA ILE A 122 -10.42 -6.91 -1.13
C ILE A 122 -10.89 -6.98 0.32
N SER A 123 -9.95 -6.90 1.24
CA SER A 123 -10.19 -6.77 2.67
C SER A 123 -9.76 -5.40 3.17
N VAL A 124 -10.38 -4.92 4.24
CA VAL A 124 -10.05 -3.62 4.85
C VAL A 124 -9.77 -3.83 6.33
N LEU A 125 -8.60 -3.40 6.77
CA LEU A 125 -8.31 -3.34 8.21
C LEU A 125 -8.85 -2.02 8.77
N LYS A 126 -9.92 -2.12 9.55
CA LYS A 126 -10.54 -1.00 10.28
C LYS A 126 -10.35 -1.18 11.78
N GLY A 127 -10.40 -0.08 12.50
CA GLY A 127 -10.34 -0.09 13.95
C GLY A 127 -9.98 1.30 14.48
N PRO A 128 -10.01 1.52 15.80
CA PRO A 128 -9.61 2.78 16.45
C PRO A 128 -8.10 2.94 16.38
N CYS A 129 -7.53 2.78 15.18
CA CYS A 129 -6.11 2.99 15.00
C CYS A 129 -5.83 4.49 15.01
N LEU A 130 -5.21 4.98 16.05
CA LEU A 130 -4.56 6.29 16.05
C LEU A 130 -3.44 6.26 15.01
N ALA A 131 -3.46 7.21 14.12
CA ALA A 131 -2.41 7.37 13.12
C ALA A 131 -1.28 8.19 13.70
#